data_5694f27be3318cab8954112778e19081
#
_entry.id   5694f27be3318cab8954112778e19081
#
_cell.length_a   1.000
_cell.length_b   1.000
_cell.length_c   1.000
_cell.angle_alpha   90.00
_cell.angle_beta   90.00
_cell.angle_gamma   90.00
#
_symmetry.space_group_name_H-M   'P 1'
#
loop_
_entity.id
_entity.type
_entity.pdbx_description
1 polymer ?
#
loop_
_entity_poly.entity_id
_entity_poly.type
_entity_poly.pdbx_seq_one_letter_code
_entity_poly.pdbx_strand_id
1 'polypeptide(L)'
;MSALAGAANRSAMGHGRSFLAILVSAWVGVLLTGAAHALEPAGLPAASAPLTTSSAANEFEAVPSVEDRANVATAPSEPPARNDRRAAQLFAMETEPVAVGELPKKWQHVEAAMAQAFAVVARCHANGTCPVVAQRLIEISAEGAGQSGRARVGLINRAADLAISPVSDEMQWGVADHWSDPFETLLSNRGDCEDYAILKYAALLQAGFPKDDVKIVIFKNLFPNEHHAVVATRVDGRWLILDNRTLTLVRDTDVKRAIPEFVLDHEGVKRFNQATRRS
;
A
#
# COMPACT_ATOMS: atom_id res chain seq x y z
N MET A 1 44.04 -54.05 -9.90
CA MET A 1 43.52 -55.43 -10.01
C MET A 1 42.02 -55.36 -9.99
N SER A 2 41.47 -55.77 -11.11
CA SER A 2 40.11 -56.29 -11.41
C SER A 2 38.93 -55.39 -11.08
N ALA A 3 38.24 -54.79 -12.02
CA ALA A 3 37.52 -55.21 -13.25
C ALA A 3 36.28 -56.08 -12.97
N LEU A 4 35.15 -55.60 -13.47
CA LEU A 4 33.99 -56.22 -14.14
C LEU A 4 32.71 -55.53 -13.74
N ALA A 5 32.02 -54.76 -14.56
CA ALA A 5 31.34 -55.03 -15.84
C ALA A 5 29.91 -55.59 -15.67
N GLY A 6 28.95 -54.88 -16.26
CA GLY A 6 27.76 -55.41 -16.92
C GLY A 6 26.47 -55.29 -16.07
N ALA A 7 25.36 -54.80 -16.55
CA ALA A 7 24.70 -55.06 -17.79
C ALA A 7 23.54 -54.07 -18.02
N ALA A 8 23.32 -53.72 -19.25
CA ALA A 8 22.16 -53.01 -19.77
C ALA A 8 20.91 -53.89 -19.73
N ASN A 9 19.74 -53.27 -19.49
CA ASN A 9 18.49 -53.86 -19.98
C ASN A 9 17.63 -52.78 -20.65
N ARG A 10 17.41 -53.00 -21.95
CA ARG A 10 16.44 -52.30 -22.80
C ARG A 10 15.16 -53.13 -22.81
N SER A 11 14.06 -52.51 -22.76
CA SER A 11 12.76 -52.88 -23.38
C SER A 11 11.67 -52.01 -22.74
N ALA A 12 10.63 -51.54 -23.37
CA ALA A 12 10.15 -51.61 -24.73
C ALA A 12 9.10 -50.51 -24.92
N MET A 13 8.90 -50.16 -26.15
CA MET A 13 7.87 -49.25 -26.66
C MET A 13 6.45 -49.63 -26.21
N GLY A 14 5.67 -48.58 -25.82
CA GLY A 14 4.21 -48.67 -25.74
C GLY A 14 3.60 -47.44 -26.42
N HIS A 15 3.17 -47.59 -27.66
CA HIS A 15 2.38 -46.60 -28.40
C HIS A 15 0.95 -46.60 -27.86
N GLY A 16 0.48 -45.47 -27.37
CA GLY A 16 -0.91 -45.23 -27.00
C GLY A 16 -1.42 -43.96 -27.65
N ARG A 17 -2.26 -44.13 -28.63
CA ARG A 17 -2.82 -43.13 -29.55
C ARG A 17 -3.72 -42.11 -28.83
N SER A 18 -3.58 -40.90 -29.28
CA SER A 18 -4.49 -39.77 -29.19
C SER A 18 -5.98 -40.09 -29.21
N PHE A 19 -6.75 -39.46 -28.35
CA PHE A 19 -8.10 -39.03 -28.65
C PHE A 19 -8.29 -37.57 -28.25
N LEU A 20 -8.30 -36.76 -29.28
CA LEU A 20 -8.68 -35.34 -29.23
C LEU A 20 -10.21 -35.31 -29.20
N ALA A 21 -10.83 -34.99 -28.07
CA ALA A 21 -12.26 -34.69 -27.98
C ALA A 21 -12.44 -33.17 -27.98
N ILE A 22 -12.79 -32.67 -29.16
CA ILE A 22 -13.24 -31.28 -29.35
C ILE A 22 -14.70 -31.21 -28.88
N LEU A 23 -14.98 -30.63 -27.73
CA LEU A 23 -16.32 -30.24 -27.35
C LEU A 23 -16.58 -28.80 -27.83
N VAL A 24 -17.28 -28.70 -28.95
CA VAL A 24 -17.88 -27.48 -29.45
C VAL A 24 -19.16 -27.25 -28.64
N SER A 25 -19.16 -26.31 -27.69
CA SER A 25 -20.35 -25.84 -26.99
C SER A 25 -20.97 -24.73 -27.81
N ALA A 26 -22.12 -25.04 -28.44
CA ALA A 26 -22.96 -24.08 -29.12
C ALA A 26 -23.62 -23.14 -28.09
N TRP A 27 -23.36 -21.85 -28.19
CA TRP A 27 -24.10 -20.82 -27.49
C TRP A 27 -25.38 -20.51 -28.26
N VAL A 28 -26.51 -20.88 -27.70
CA VAL A 28 -27.84 -20.46 -28.13
C VAL A 28 -28.07 -19.03 -27.67
N GLY A 29 -28.08 -18.08 -28.58
CA GLY A 29 -28.46 -16.69 -28.31
C GLY A 29 -29.95 -16.58 -28.04
N VAL A 30 -30.33 -16.17 -26.85
CA VAL A 30 -31.69 -15.72 -26.54
C VAL A 30 -31.76 -14.23 -26.79
N LEU A 31 -32.42 -13.84 -27.87
CA LEU A 31 -32.83 -12.47 -28.14
C LEU A 31 -34.00 -12.12 -27.22
N LEU A 32 -33.78 -11.35 -26.18
CA LEU A 32 -34.83 -10.68 -25.41
C LEU A 32 -35.04 -9.30 -25.96
N THR A 33 -36.13 -9.13 -26.74
CA THR A 33 -36.69 -7.85 -27.11
C THR A 33 -37.41 -7.26 -25.90
N GLY A 34 -36.76 -6.32 -25.20
CA GLY A 34 -37.36 -5.54 -24.12
C GLY A 34 -37.78 -4.17 -24.64
N ALA A 35 -39.09 -3.90 -24.60
CA ALA A 35 -39.69 -2.64 -24.96
C ALA A 35 -39.18 -1.48 -24.08
N ALA A 36 -38.75 -0.40 -24.74
CA ALA A 36 -38.42 0.87 -24.10
C ALA A 36 -39.72 1.56 -23.65
N HIS A 37 -40.01 1.64 -22.37
CA HIS A 37 -40.97 2.57 -21.82
C HIS A 37 -40.26 3.91 -21.55
N ALA A 38 -40.66 4.92 -22.33
CA ALA A 38 -40.30 6.30 -22.08
C ALA A 38 -41.03 6.77 -20.80
N LEU A 39 -40.28 7.17 -19.78
CA LEU A 39 -40.80 7.88 -18.62
C LEU A 39 -40.70 9.39 -18.92
N GLU A 40 -41.84 10.03 -19.01
CA GLU A 40 -41.96 11.50 -19.08
C GLU A 40 -41.45 12.14 -17.79
N PRO A 41 -40.80 13.32 -17.85
CA PRO A 41 -40.37 14.03 -16.64
C PRO A 41 -41.57 14.78 -16.04
N ALA A 42 -41.95 14.42 -14.82
CA ALA A 42 -42.92 15.16 -14.01
C ALA A 42 -42.37 16.57 -13.70
N GLY A 43 -43.15 17.58 -14.07
CA GLY A 43 -42.85 18.98 -13.85
C GLY A 43 -42.80 19.35 -12.35
N LEU A 44 -41.79 20.10 -11.96
CA LEU A 44 -41.67 20.75 -10.66
C LEU A 44 -42.50 22.05 -10.64
N PRO A 45 -43.28 22.34 -9.60
CA PRO A 45 -43.97 23.62 -9.48
C PRO A 45 -43.00 24.74 -9.09
N ALA A 46 -43.02 25.83 -9.80
CA ALA A 46 -42.38 27.08 -9.49
C ALA A 46 -43.06 27.74 -8.27
N ALA A 47 -42.36 27.81 -7.16
CA ALA A 47 -42.79 28.65 -6.04
C ALA A 47 -41.96 29.95 -6.02
N SER A 48 -42.58 31.02 -6.47
CA SER A 48 -42.12 32.38 -6.36
C SER A 48 -42.51 32.89 -4.97
N ALA A 49 -41.53 33.17 -4.09
CA ALA A 49 -41.72 33.95 -2.87
C ALA A 49 -40.95 35.27 -2.99
N PRO A 50 -41.54 36.41 -2.58
CA PRO A 50 -40.89 37.71 -2.70
C PRO A 50 -39.82 37.90 -1.60
N LEU A 51 -38.65 38.42 -2.00
CA LEU A 51 -37.58 38.86 -1.14
C LEU A 51 -38.01 40.16 -0.43
N THR A 52 -38.26 40.09 0.86
CA THR A 52 -38.34 41.27 1.74
C THR A 52 -36.93 41.73 2.05
N THR A 53 -36.56 42.90 1.58
CA THR A 53 -35.34 43.63 1.98
C THR A 53 -35.50 44.16 3.37
N SER A 54 -34.81 43.54 4.34
CA SER A 54 -34.58 44.14 5.67
C SER A 54 -33.25 44.88 5.65
N SER A 55 -33.30 46.19 5.67
CA SER A 55 -32.17 47.08 5.88
C SER A 55 -31.79 47.03 7.35
N ALA A 56 -30.76 46.29 7.72
CA ALA A 56 -30.09 46.44 8.98
C ALA A 56 -28.77 47.19 8.74
N ALA A 57 -28.68 48.40 9.25
CA ALA A 57 -27.46 49.18 9.27
C ALA A 57 -26.43 48.43 10.16
N ASN A 58 -25.38 47.90 9.56
CA ASN A 58 -24.22 47.42 10.33
C ASN A 58 -23.33 48.64 10.63
N GLU A 59 -23.16 48.90 11.90
CA GLU A 59 -22.08 49.72 12.41
C GLU A 59 -20.74 49.10 12.01
N PHE A 60 -19.96 49.88 11.28
CA PHE A 60 -18.64 49.53 10.82
C PHE A 60 -17.68 49.73 12.01
N GLU A 61 -17.41 48.65 12.75
CA GLU A 61 -16.35 48.65 13.75
C GLU A 61 -14.99 48.68 13.02
N ALA A 62 -14.17 49.66 13.32
CA ALA A 62 -12.90 49.93 12.67
C ALA A 62 -11.94 48.78 12.87
N VAL A 63 -11.54 48.15 11.76
CA VAL A 63 -10.47 47.14 11.72
C VAL A 63 -9.15 47.83 12.02
N PRO A 64 -8.38 47.41 13.04
CA PRO A 64 -7.06 48.00 13.34
C PRO A 64 -6.10 47.79 12.15
N SER A 65 -5.34 48.85 11.84
CA SER A 65 -4.39 48.93 10.73
C SER A 65 -3.31 47.89 10.83
N VAL A 66 -2.81 47.47 9.63
CA VAL A 66 -1.84 46.38 9.39
C VAL A 66 -0.46 46.60 10.05
N GLU A 67 -0.20 47.76 10.65
CA GLU A 67 1.12 48.10 11.23
C GLU A 67 1.40 47.54 12.64
N ASP A 68 0.39 47.04 13.37
CA ASP A 68 0.58 46.50 14.72
C ASP A 68 0.85 44.99 14.80
N ARG A 69 1.04 44.32 13.65
CA ARG A 69 1.33 42.88 13.63
C ARG A 69 2.81 42.49 13.52
N ALA A 70 3.70 43.45 13.53
CA ALA A 70 5.13 43.19 13.45
C ALA A 70 5.77 43.23 14.84
N ASN A 71 5.47 42.32 15.72
CA ASN A 71 6.35 41.89 16.82
C ASN A 71 5.74 40.81 17.72
N VAL A 72 5.16 39.77 17.19
CA VAL A 72 5.03 38.53 17.96
C VAL A 72 6.30 37.74 17.67
N ALA A 73 7.32 37.95 18.48
CA ALA A 73 8.48 37.08 18.56
C ALA A 73 7.93 35.67 18.87
N THR A 74 7.95 34.80 17.90
CA THR A 74 7.72 33.36 18.09
C THR A 74 8.79 32.88 19.05
N ALA A 75 8.42 32.73 20.32
CA ALA A 75 9.28 32.04 21.27
C ALA A 75 9.65 30.68 20.67
N PRO A 76 10.92 30.24 20.76
CA PRO A 76 11.30 28.91 20.29
C PRO A 76 10.42 27.91 21.05
N SER A 77 9.60 27.16 20.30
CA SER A 77 8.76 26.10 20.87
C SER A 77 9.70 25.14 21.63
N GLU A 78 9.47 25.00 22.92
CA GLU A 78 10.19 24.00 23.71
C GLU A 78 10.12 22.65 23.03
N PRO A 79 11.24 21.90 22.96
CA PRO A 79 11.22 20.58 22.37
C PRO A 79 10.19 19.72 23.12
N PRO A 80 9.35 18.95 22.39
CA PRO A 80 8.26 18.18 22.99
C PRO A 80 8.78 17.31 24.14
N ALA A 81 8.00 17.21 25.21
CA ALA A 81 8.33 16.41 26.38
C ALA A 81 8.68 14.97 25.97
N ARG A 82 9.53 14.31 26.75
CA ARG A 82 10.00 12.93 26.43
C ARG A 82 8.84 11.95 26.19
N ASN A 83 7.74 12.12 26.93
CA ASN A 83 6.53 11.31 26.76
C ASN A 83 5.81 11.58 25.42
N ASP A 84 5.78 12.84 24.96
CA ASP A 84 5.13 13.18 23.68
C ASP A 84 5.96 12.65 22.50
N ARG A 85 7.29 12.71 22.58
CA ARG A 85 8.17 12.10 21.58
C ARG A 85 8.01 10.58 21.50
N ARG A 86 7.85 9.91 22.64
CA ARG A 86 7.65 8.46 22.69
C ARG A 86 6.28 8.07 22.13
N ALA A 87 5.24 8.83 22.45
CA ALA A 87 3.89 8.60 21.91
C ALA A 87 3.80 8.81 20.39
N ALA A 88 4.70 9.63 19.81
CA ALA A 88 4.80 9.84 18.36
C ALA A 88 5.59 8.72 17.63
N GLN A 89 6.34 7.89 18.36
CA GLN A 89 7.09 6.77 17.80
C GLN A 89 6.16 5.59 17.49
N LEU A 90 6.45 4.87 16.42
CA LEU A 90 5.73 3.65 16.05
C LEU A 90 5.85 2.60 17.17
N PHE A 91 4.71 2.08 17.63
CA PHE A 91 4.55 1.20 18.82
C PHE A 91 5.07 1.80 20.13
N ALA A 92 5.31 3.10 20.19
CA ALA A 92 5.99 3.77 21.31
C ALA A 92 7.35 3.10 21.69
N MET A 93 8.05 2.55 20.67
CA MET A 93 9.31 1.82 20.83
C MET A 93 10.46 2.58 20.16
N GLU A 94 11.63 2.51 20.78
CA GLU A 94 12.89 2.97 20.19
C GLU A 94 13.40 1.95 19.18
N THR A 95 14.23 2.42 18.24
CA THR A 95 14.82 1.58 17.19
C THR A 95 16.32 1.81 17.10
N GLU A 96 17.06 0.78 16.66
CA GLU A 96 18.50 0.82 16.44
C GLU A 96 18.82 0.42 14.99
N PRO A 97 19.73 1.12 14.29
CA PRO A 97 20.09 0.81 12.92
C PRO A 97 20.69 -0.61 12.78
N VAL A 98 20.33 -1.29 11.68
CA VAL A 98 20.91 -2.58 11.27
C VAL A 98 21.58 -2.39 9.91
N ALA A 99 22.90 -2.22 9.92
CA ALA A 99 23.66 -1.90 8.72
C ALA A 99 24.14 -3.13 7.91
N VAL A 100 24.19 -4.31 8.54
CA VAL A 100 24.74 -5.55 7.92
C VAL A 100 23.78 -6.71 8.07
N GLY A 101 23.81 -7.64 7.11
CA GLY A 101 22.97 -8.83 7.09
C GLY A 101 22.17 -8.94 5.80
N GLU A 102 21.36 -10.00 5.68
CA GLU A 102 20.57 -10.24 4.46
C GLU A 102 19.41 -9.24 4.34
N LEU A 103 18.74 -8.91 5.44
CA LEU A 103 17.59 -7.98 5.39
C LEU A 103 17.97 -6.58 4.88
N PRO A 104 19.06 -5.92 5.37
CA PRO A 104 19.51 -4.66 4.77
C PRO A 104 19.88 -4.76 3.29
N LYS A 105 20.47 -5.86 2.84
CA LYS A 105 20.82 -6.05 1.42
C LYS A 105 19.57 -6.17 0.55
N LYS A 106 18.58 -6.96 0.98
CA LYS A 106 17.30 -7.08 0.30
C LYS A 106 16.60 -5.73 0.20
N TRP A 107 16.53 -5.01 1.31
CA TRP A 107 15.90 -3.69 1.34
C TRP A 107 16.59 -2.70 0.40
N GLN A 108 17.91 -2.63 0.40
CA GLN A 108 18.68 -1.79 -0.53
C GLN A 108 18.39 -2.13 -2.01
N HIS A 109 18.24 -3.42 -2.32
CA HIS A 109 17.88 -3.86 -3.67
C HIS A 109 16.48 -3.35 -4.06
N VAL A 110 15.50 -3.55 -3.18
CA VAL A 110 14.11 -3.08 -3.38
C VAL A 110 14.05 -1.54 -3.50
N GLU A 111 14.77 -0.81 -2.64
CA GLU A 111 14.82 0.66 -2.72
C GLU A 111 15.39 1.15 -4.06
N ALA A 112 16.46 0.52 -4.53
CA ALA A 112 17.07 0.87 -5.81
C ALA A 112 16.12 0.60 -6.99
N ALA A 113 15.42 -0.53 -7.00
CA ALA A 113 14.42 -0.87 -8.02
C ALA A 113 13.19 0.05 -7.93
N MET A 114 12.74 0.37 -6.74
CA MET A 114 11.64 1.31 -6.50
C MET A 114 11.97 2.73 -6.99
N ALA A 115 13.21 3.19 -6.79
CA ALA A 115 13.67 4.48 -7.32
C ALA A 115 13.61 4.49 -8.87
N GLN A 116 13.95 3.38 -9.54
CA GLN A 116 13.80 3.23 -10.98
C GLN A 116 12.32 3.26 -11.39
N ALA A 117 11.45 2.55 -10.68
CA ALA A 117 10.01 2.56 -10.91
C ALA A 117 9.43 3.98 -10.81
N PHE A 118 9.80 4.75 -9.78
CA PHE A 118 9.38 6.14 -9.62
C PHE A 118 9.91 7.06 -10.74
N ALA A 119 11.12 6.84 -11.21
CA ALA A 119 11.66 7.57 -12.36
C ALA A 119 10.87 7.26 -13.65
N VAL A 120 10.37 6.03 -13.84
CA VAL A 120 9.46 5.69 -14.95
C VAL A 120 8.13 6.42 -14.79
N VAL A 121 7.51 6.39 -13.60
CA VAL A 121 6.26 7.10 -13.31
C VAL A 121 6.40 8.61 -13.56
N ALA A 122 7.49 9.22 -13.11
CA ALA A 122 7.74 10.65 -13.35
C ALA A 122 7.80 10.99 -14.85
N ARG A 123 8.42 10.12 -15.67
CA ARG A 123 8.43 10.29 -17.13
C ARG A 123 7.05 10.12 -17.77
N CYS A 124 6.19 9.27 -17.22
CA CYS A 124 4.79 9.14 -17.67
C CYS A 124 4.06 10.49 -17.61
N HIS A 125 4.20 11.19 -16.49
CA HIS A 125 3.56 12.50 -16.30
C HIS A 125 4.12 13.56 -17.26
N ALA A 126 5.39 13.47 -17.61
CA ALA A 126 6.04 14.45 -18.51
C ALA A 126 5.72 14.22 -20.01
N ASN A 127 5.61 12.96 -20.45
CA ASN A 127 5.61 12.62 -21.87
C ASN A 127 4.27 12.08 -22.38
N GLY A 128 3.29 11.84 -21.51
CA GLY A 128 1.97 11.29 -21.84
C GLY A 128 1.99 9.82 -22.31
N THR A 129 3.15 9.17 -22.37
CA THR A 129 3.28 7.75 -22.70
C THR A 129 3.75 6.98 -21.47
N CYS A 130 2.97 5.99 -21.05
CA CYS A 130 3.20 5.29 -19.81
C CYS A 130 3.17 3.76 -20.02
N PRO A 131 4.17 3.01 -19.57
CA PRO A 131 4.06 1.55 -19.49
C PRO A 131 2.86 1.14 -18.62
N VAL A 132 2.17 0.07 -19.00
CA VAL A 132 0.96 -0.42 -18.31
C VAL A 132 1.22 -0.61 -16.82
N VAL A 133 2.37 -1.17 -16.44
CA VAL A 133 2.72 -1.41 -15.03
C VAL A 133 2.87 -0.11 -14.24
N ALA A 134 3.46 0.92 -14.85
CA ALA A 134 3.59 2.24 -14.22
C ALA A 134 2.23 2.93 -14.09
N GLN A 135 1.36 2.79 -15.10
CA GLN A 135 0.00 3.30 -15.03
C GLN A 135 -0.79 2.64 -13.90
N ARG A 136 -0.68 1.32 -13.71
CA ARG A 136 -1.32 0.62 -12.58
C ARG A 136 -0.85 1.14 -11.22
N LEU A 137 0.43 1.41 -11.03
CA LEU A 137 0.92 2.01 -9.79
C LEU A 137 0.34 3.41 -9.57
N ILE A 138 0.25 4.22 -10.64
CA ILE A 138 -0.38 5.55 -10.59
C ILE A 138 -1.86 5.41 -10.19
N GLU A 139 -2.61 4.50 -10.79
CA GLU A 139 -4.02 4.26 -10.50
C GLU A 139 -4.24 3.85 -9.04
N ILE A 140 -3.48 2.89 -8.53
CA ILE A 140 -3.52 2.49 -7.10
C ILE A 140 -3.25 3.69 -6.19
N SER A 141 -2.23 4.49 -6.51
CA SER A 141 -1.85 5.67 -5.72
C SER A 141 -2.90 6.78 -5.76
N ALA A 142 -3.67 6.87 -6.84
CA ALA A 142 -4.71 7.87 -7.05
C ALA A 142 -6.06 7.51 -6.43
N GLU A 143 -6.28 6.25 -6.01
CA GLU A 143 -7.56 5.77 -5.45
C GLU A 143 -7.97 6.58 -4.23
N GLY A 144 -7.44 7.31 -3.60
CA GLY A 144 -7.88 8.16 -2.51
C GLY A 144 -7.77 9.66 -2.79
N ALA A 145 -7.56 10.07 -4.06
CA ALA A 145 -7.22 11.45 -4.39
C ALA A 145 -8.23 12.51 -3.91
N GLY A 146 -9.52 12.15 -3.87
CA GLY A 146 -10.58 13.03 -3.37
C GLY A 146 -10.83 12.93 -1.85
N GLN A 147 -10.03 12.16 -1.13
CA GLN A 147 -10.18 11.89 0.30
C GLN A 147 -8.96 12.37 1.09
N SER A 148 -9.12 12.44 2.40
CA SER A 148 -8.04 12.77 3.34
C SER A 148 -7.98 11.78 4.49
N GLY A 149 -6.92 11.84 5.28
CA GLY A 149 -6.78 11.08 6.51
C GLY A 149 -6.92 9.58 6.29
N ARG A 150 -7.59 8.92 7.23
CA ARG A 150 -7.80 7.46 7.24
C ARG A 150 -8.55 6.94 6.02
N ALA A 151 -9.49 7.70 5.47
CA ALA A 151 -10.26 7.28 4.29
C ALA A 151 -9.36 7.14 3.07
N ARG A 152 -8.48 8.11 2.83
CA ARG A 152 -7.51 8.06 1.73
C ARG A 152 -6.59 6.84 1.84
N VAL A 153 -6.03 6.60 3.01
CA VAL A 153 -5.18 5.42 3.27
C VAL A 153 -5.95 4.12 3.02
N GLY A 154 -7.20 4.04 3.49
CA GLY A 154 -8.03 2.85 3.31
C GLY A 154 -8.31 2.51 1.86
N LEU A 155 -8.53 3.51 1.01
CA LEU A 155 -8.76 3.31 -0.43
C LEU A 155 -7.49 2.83 -1.14
N ILE A 156 -6.33 3.43 -0.87
CA ILE A 156 -5.04 3.00 -1.42
C ILE A 156 -4.71 1.58 -0.96
N ASN A 157 -4.89 1.28 0.33
CA ASN A 157 -4.69 -0.06 0.88
C ASN A 157 -5.54 -1.10 0.15
N ARG A 158 -6.85 -0.83 0.02
CA ARG A 158 -7.78 -1.72 -0.68
C ARG A 158 -7.40 -1.91 -2.15
N ALA A 159 -7.01 -0.83 -2.85
CA ALA A 159 -6.61 -0.91 -4.26
C ALA A 159 -5.37 -1.79 -4.43
N ALA A 160 -4.35 -1.65 -3.57
CA ALA A 160 -3.17 -2.50 -3.59
C ALA A 160 -3.51 -3.97 -3.29
N ASP A 161 -4.37 -4.23 -2.29
CA ASP A 161 -4.79 -5.59 -1.95
C ASP A 161 -5.59 -6.29 -3.06
N LEU A 162 -6.36 -5.54 -3.85
CA LEU A 162 -7.12 -6.08 -4.98
C LEU A 162 -6.30 -6.19 -6.28
N ALA A 163 -5.15 -5.54 -6.36
CA ALA A 163 -4.33 -5.52 -7.57
C ALA A 163 -3.57 -6.83 -7.80
N ILE A 164 -3.33 -7.61 -6.74
CA ILE A 164 -2.52 -8.84 -6.78
C ILE A 164 -3.20 -9.97 -6.01
N SER A 165 -2.80 -11.20 -6.27
CA SER A 165 -3.31 -12.40 -5.61
C SER A 165 -2.24 -12.99 -4.68
N PRO A 166 -2.59 -13.51 -3.49
CA PRO A 166 -1.62 -14.06 -2.57
C PRO A 166 -1.05 -15.38 -3.10
N VAL A 167 0.28 -15.48 -3.12
CA VAL A 167 1.02 -16.68 -3.47
C VAL A 167 2.36 -16.66 -2.76
N SER A 168 2.85 -17.81 -2.28
CA SER A 168 4.17 -17.87 -1.66
C SER A 168 5.28 -17.83 -2.71
N ASP A 169 6.44 -17.35 -2.32
CA ASP A 169 7.64 -17.32 -3.14
C ASP A 169 8.06 -18.68 -3.68
N GLU A 170 7.92 -19.72 -2.86
CA GLU A 170 8.22 -21.09 -3.29
C GLU A 170 7.33 -21.52 -4.47
N MET A 171 6.05 -21.14 -4.45
CA MET A 171 5.12 -21.46 -5.55
C MET A 171 5.32 -20.58 -6.77
N GLN A 172 5.71 -19.33 -6.58
CA GLN A 172 5.86 -18.36 -7.67
C GLN A 172 7.24 -18.40 -8.32
N TRP A 173 8.29 -18.48 -7.51
CA TRP A 173 9.68 -18.30 -7.90
C TRP A 173 10.55 -19.56 -7.71
N GLY A 174 10.05 -20.55 -6.96
CA GLY A 174 10.82 -21.76 -6.62
C GLY A 174 11.92 -21.51 -5.59
N VAL A 175 11.86 -20.39 -4.86
CA VAL A 175 12.79 -20.01 -3.80
C VAL A 175 12.03 -19.73 -2.51
N ALA A 176 12.71 -19.75 -1.37
CA ALA A 176 12.06 -19.61 -0.08
C ALA A 176 11.67 -18.18 0.29
N ASP A 177 12.30 -17.17 -0.34
CA ASP A 177 12.17 -15.76 0.07
C ASP A 177 12.70 -14.84 -1.05
N HIS A 178 11.81 -14.24 -1.82
CA HIS A 178 12.06 -13.33 -2.95
C HIS A 178 11.27 -12.04 -2.78
N TRP A 179 11.94 -10.93 -2.66
CA TRP A 179 11.31 -9.62 -2.49
C TRP A 179 11.16 -8.91 -3.82
N SER A 180 9.96 -8.94 -4.37
CA SER A 180 9.64 -8.28 -5.64
C SER A 180 9.56 -6.76 -5.46
N ASP A 181 10.08 -6.01 -6.43
CA ASP A 181 9.81 -4.58 -6.53
C ASP A 181 8.35 -4.31 -6.97
N PRO A 182 7.85 -3.07 -6.84
CA PRO A 182 6.45 -2.76 -7.17
C PRO A 182 6.04 -3.12 -8.61
N PHE A 183 6.97 -3.02 -9.57
CA PHE A 183 6.67 -3.35 -10.96
C PHE A 183 6.66 -4.85 -11.19
N GLU A 184 7.59 -5.60 -10.60
CA GLU A 184 7.62 -7.07 -10.66
C GLU A 184 6.34 -7.64 -10.03
N THR A 185 5.94 -7.15 -8.87
CA THR A 185 4.68 -7.52 -8.21
C THR A 185 3.46 -7.23 -9.09
N LEU A 186 3.38 -6.05 -9.70
CA LEU A 186 2.26 -5.67 -10.58
C LEU A 186 2.27 -6.39 -11.92
N LEU A 187 3.42 -6.79 -12.45
CA LEU A 187 3.53 -7.57 -13.68
C LEU A 187 3.09 -9.02 -13.46
N SER A 188 3.51 -9.63 -12.37
CA SER A 188 3.13 -11.00 -12.03
C SER A 188 1.68 -11.12 -11.56
N ASN A 189 1.07 -10.04 -11.04
CA ASN A 189 -0.22 -9.98 -10.34
C ASN A 189 -0.28 -10.92 -9.12
N ARG A 190 0.85 -11.22 -8.51
CA ARG A 190 1.00 -12.18 -7.40
C ARG A 190 2.09 -11.70 -6.45
N GLY A 191 2.01 -12.18 -5.22
CA GLY A 191 3.04 -11.95 -4.22
C GLY A 191 2.61 -12.42 -2.84
N ASP A 192 3.52 -12.44 -1.90
CA ASP A 192 3.20 -12.73 -0.50
C ASP A 192 3.27 -11.45 0.39
N CYS A 193 3.49 -11.60 1.69
CA CYS A 193 3.27 -10.47 2.60
C CYS A 193 4.22 -9.30 2.38
N GLU A 194 5.48 -9.54 2.03
CA GLU A 194 6.46 -8.50 1.76
C GLU A 194 6.21 -7.78 0.43
N ASP A 195 5.77 -8.50 -0.61
CA ASP A 195 5.42 -7.92 -1.90
C ASP A 195 4.21 -6.98 -1.78
N TYR A 196 3.19 -7.39 -1.03
CA TYR A 196 2.08 -6.52 -0.66
C TYR A 196 2.54 -5.28 0.12
N ALA A 197 3.44 -5.46 1.08
CA ALA A 197 3.95 -4.36 1.89
C ALA A 197 4.78 -3.39 1.03
N ILE A 198 5.65 -3.88 0.14
CA ILE A 198 6.45 -3.07 -0.77
C ILE A 198 5.55 -2.30 -1.75
N LEU A 199 4.54 -2.95 -2.33
CA LEU A 199 3.58 -2.30 -3.22
C LEU A 199 2.80 -1.18 -2.51
N LYS A 200 2.27 -1.44 -1.31
CA LYS A 200 1.56 -0.45 -0.50
C LYS A 200 2.45 0.73 -0.09
N TYR A 201 3.69 0.44 0.32
CA TYR A 201 4.70 1.45 0.64
C TYR A 201 4.96 2.36 -0.56
N ALA A 202 5.21 1.78 -1.74
CA ALA A 202 5.42 2.53 -2.97
C ALA A 202 4.19 3.37 -3.37
N ALA A 203 2.99 2.78 -3.27
CA ALA A 203 1.74 3.47 -3.61
C ALA A 203 1.47 4.68 -2.68
N LEU A 204 1.73 4.56 -1.38
CA LEU A 204 1.59 5.66 -0.43
C LEU A 204 2.61 6.77 -0.72
N LEU A 205 3.88 6.43 -0.97
CA LEU A 205 4.88 7.42 -1.35
C LEU A 205 4.51 8.12 -2.66
N GLN A 206 4.05 7.38 -3.67
CA GLN A 206 3.59 7.92 -4.94
C GLN A 206 2.34 8.81 -4.77
N ALA A 207 1.48 8.49 -3.81
CA ALA A 207 0.34 9.31 -3.43
C ALA A 207 0.73 10.60 -2.67
N GLY A 208 2.02 10.82 -2.39
CA GLY A 208 2.55 12.02 -1.75
C GLY A 208 2.53 11.99 -0.22
N PHE A 209 2.43 10.82 0.41
CA PHE A 209 2.65 10.71 1.86
C PHE A 209 4.13 11.01 2.18
N PRO A 210 4.42 11.74 3.27
CA PRO A 210 5.79 12.01 3.68
C PRO A 210 6.56 10.69 3.93
N LYS A 211 7.82 10.64 3.52
CA LYS A 211 8.67 9.45 3.69
C LYS A 211 8.79 9.00 5.14
N ASP A 212 8.83 9.97 6.06
CA ASP A 212 8.89 9.70 7.50
C ASP A 212 7.62 9.06 8.05
N ASP A 213 6.51 9.23 7.33
CA ASP A 213 5.18 8.78 7.72
C ASP A 213 4.77 7.45 7.08
N VAL A 214 5.67 6.80 6.32
CA VAL A 214 5.41 5.49 5.71
C VAL A 214 6.57 4.55 6.00
N LYS A 215 6.27 3.38 6.56
CA LYS A 215 7.27 2.39 6.96
C LYS A 215 6.75 0.99 6.66
N ILE A 216 7.67 0.07 6.35
CA ILE A 216 7.38 -1.37 6.38
C ILE A 216 7.78 -1.89 7.77
N VAL A 217 6.94 -2.73 8.35
CA VAL A 217 7.21 -3.37 9.64
C VAL A 217 7.22 -4.88 9.46
N ILE A 218 8.28 -5.53 9.94
CA ILE A 218 8.33 -6.98 10.05
C ILE A 218 7.98 -7.37 11.46
N PHE A 219 6.89 -8.11 11.58
CA PHE A 219 6.44 -8.72 12.83
C PHE A 219 6.95 -10.15 12.96
N LYS A 220 7.19 -10.56 14.19
CA LYS A 220 7.18 -11.95 14.62
C LYS A 220 5.79 -12.26 15.15
N ASN A 221 5.01 -13.02 14.41
CA ASN A 221 3.74 -13.53 14.88
C ASN A 221 3.97 -14.63 15.94
N LEU A 222 3.14 -14.64 16.95
CA LEU A 222 3.23 -15.65 18.00
C LEU A 222 2.52 -16.95 17.60
N PHE A 223 1.46 -16.82 16.80
CA PHE A 223 0.64 -17.92 16.30
C PHE A 223 0.03 -17.55 14.94
N PRO A 224 0.42 -18.21 13.82
CA PRO A 224 1.56 -19.14 13.71
C PRO A 224 2.90 -18.44 13.98
N ASN A 225 3.93 -19.21 14.31
CA ASN A 225 5.27 -18.68 14.58
C ASN A 225 5.98 -18.39 13.25
N GLU A 226 5.71 -17.24 12.67
CA GLU A 226 6.22 -16.82 11.36
C GLU A 226 6.55 -15.33 11.36
N HIS A 227 7.35 -14.88 10.41
CA HIS A 227 7.49 -13.46 10.11
C HIS A 227 6.35 -13.00 9.21
N HIS A 228 5.97 -11.73 9.35
CA HIS A 228 4.90 -11.13 8.56
C HIS A 228 5.20 -9.66 8.33
N ALA A 229 5.20 -9.26 7.07
CA ALA A 229 5.43 -7.88 6.67
C ALA A 229 4.10 -7.13 6.48
N VAL A 230 4.06 -5.90 6.98
CA VAL A 230 2.94 -4.97 6.84
C VAL A 230 3.45 -3.55 6.59
N VAL A 231 2.56 -2.63 6.20
CA VAL A 231 2.88 -1.21 6.18
C VAL A 231 2.33 -0.51 7.41
N ALA A 232 3.08 0.42 7.96
CA ALA A 232 2.63 1.40 8.91
C ALA A 232 2.66 2.79 8.25
N THR A 233 1.57 3.55 8.36
CA THR A 233 1.54 4.94 7.91
C THR A 233 0.98 5.85 8.98
N ARG A 234 1.56 7.06 9.12
CA ARG A 234 1.12 8.03 10.12
C ARG A 234 0.10 9.00 9.52
N VAL A 235 -1.05 9.07 10.15
CA VAL A 235 -2.17 9.94 9.77
C VAL A 235 -2.69 10.65 11.02
N ASP A 236 -2.81 11.96 10.97
CA ASP A 236 -3.28 12.79 12.08
C ASP A 236 -2.52 12.47 13.40
N GLY A 237 -1.19 12.28 13.29
CA GLY A 237 -0.30 11.96 14.39
C GLY A 237 -0.40 10.54 14.94
N ARG A 238 -1.18 9.64 14.31
CA ARG A 238 -1.37 8.25 14.74
C ARG A 238 -0.90 7.27 13.68
N TRP A 239 -0.23 6.20 14.10
CA TRP A 239 0.18 5.13 13.21
C TRP A 239 -0.97 4.17 12.93
N LEU A 240 -1.18 3.88 11.65
CA LEU A 240 -2.15 2.90 11.15
C LEU A 240 -1.40 1.76 10.48
N ILE A 241 -1.80 0.54 10.77
CA ILE A 241 -1.23 -0.69 10.19
C ILE A 241 -2.13 -1.15 9.04
N LEU A 242 -1.49 -1.42 7.90
CA LEU A 242 -2.08 -1.92 6.66
C LEU A 242 -1.59 -3.35 6.44
N ASP A 243 -2.42 -4.31 6.76
CA ASP A 243 -2.13 -5.75 6.65
C ASP A 243 -2.88 -6.32 5.44
N ASN A 244 -2.20 -7.12 4.59
CA ASN A 244 -2.82 -7.76 3.43
C ASN A 244 -3.81 -8.90 3.80
N ARG A 245 -3.80 -9.33 5.05
CA ARG A 245 -4.75 -10.35 5.57
C ARG A 245 -6.10 -9.76 5.95
N THR A 246 -6.20 -8.43 6.05
CA THR A 246 -7.42 -7.72 6.40
C THR A 246 -7.46 -6.31 5.82
N LEU A 247 -8.61 -5.90 5.32
CA LEU A 247 -8.81 -4.52 4.86
C LEU A 247 -9.00 -3.52 6.01
N THR A 248 -9.11 -4.00 7.24
CA THR A 248 -9.30 -3.14 8.41
C THR A 248 -7.98 -2.50 8.82
N LEU A 249 -7.93 -1.19 8.77
CA LEU A 249 -6.81 -0.44 9.34
C LEU A 249 -6.89 -0.47 10.86
N VAL A 250 -5.86 -0.91 11.54
CA VAL A 250 -5.75 -0.89 13.00
C VAL A 250 -4.68 0.10 13.45
N ARG A 251 -4.81 0.66 14.65
CA ARG A 251 -3.71 1.46 15.22
C ARG A 251 -2.57 0.54 15.64
N ASP A 252 -1.37 1.04 15.58
CA ASP A 252 -0.18 0.31 16.06
C ASP A 252 -0.32 -0.16 17.51
N THR A 253 -0.93 0.68 18.37
CA THR A 253 -1.22 0.35 19.77
C THR A 253 -2.23 -0.78 19.97
N ASP A 254 -3.03 -1.07 18.97
CA ASP A 254 -4.08 -2.08 19.01
C ASP A 254 -3.63 -3.44 18.44
N VAL A 255 -2.41 -3.52 17.89
CA VAL A 255 -1.82 -4.77 17.38
C VAL A 255 -1.59 -5.75 18.51
N LYS A 256 -2.15 -6.95 18.36
CA LYS A 256 -2.08 -8.06 19.34
C LYS A 256 -1.43 -9.28 18.71
N ARG A 257 -0.82 -10.13 19.54
CA ARG A 257 -0.24 -11.42 19.14
C ARG A 257 0.91 -11.33 18.11
N ALA A 258 1.46 -10.14 17.93
CA ALA A 258 2.62 -9.90 17.08
C ALA A 258 3.64 -9.04 17.83
N ILE A 259 4.92 -9.29 17.57
CA ILE A 259 6.04 -8.55 18.14
C ILE A 259 6.70 -7.81 16.97
N PRO A 260 6.75 -6.47 16.96
CA PRO A 260 7.49 -5.76 15.93
C PRO A 260 8.99 -6.02 16.13
N GLU A 261 9.66 -6.56 15.11
CA GLU A 261 11.09 -6.86 15.15
C GLU A 261 11.91 -5.85 14.36
N PHE A 262 11.47 -5.53 13.13
CA PHE A 262 12.19 -4.61 12.26
C PHE A 262 11.26 -3.57 11.67
N VAL A 263 11.82 -2.42 11.39
CA VAL A 263 11.19 -1.36 10.59
C VAL A 263 12.12 -0.98 9.45
N LEU A 264 11.55 -0.81 8.26
CA LEU A 264 12.25 -0.44 7.04
C LEU A 264 11.64 0.84 6.50
N ASP A 265 12.48 1.79 6.17
CA ASP A 265 12.08 3.07 5.57
C ASP A 265 13.22 3.63 4.72
N HIS A 266 13.09 4.86 4.23
CA HIS A 266 14.09 5.55 3.40
C HIS A 266 15.43 5.81 4.14
N GLU A 267 15.52 5.57 5.44
CA GLU A 267 16.77 5.63 6.21
C GLU A 267 17.42 4.23 6.35
N GLY A 268 16.79 3.19 5.82
CA GLY A 268 17.26 1.80 5.84
C GLY A 268 16.51 0.92 6.83
N VAL A 269 17.20 -0.09 7.35
CA VAL A 269 16.64 -1.09 8.27
C VAL A 269 17.01 -0.76 9.71
N LYS A 270 16.02 -0.82 10.60
CA LYS A 270 16.21 -0.64 12.03
C LYS A 270 15.53 -1.78 12.79
N ARG A 271 16.07 -2.15 13.93
CA ARG A 271 15.48 -3.13 14.85
C ARG A 271 14.76 -2.42 15.98
N PHE A 272 13.58 -2.88 16.36
CA PHE A 272 12.86 -2.40 17.54
C PHE A 272 13.54 -2.89 18.82
N ASN A 273 13.75 -1.97 19.77
CA ASN A 273 14.29 -2.28 21.09
C ASN A 273 13.20 -2.89 21.96
N GLN A 274 13.24 -4.21 22.16
CA GLN A 274 12.24 -4.95 22.92
C GLN A 274 12.23 -4.58 24.43
N ALA A 275 13.30 -4.02 24.97
CA ALA A 275 13.35 -3.59 26.37
C ALA A 275 12.40 -2.42 26.66
N THR A 276 12.12 -1.58 25.67
CA THR A 276 11.22 -0.42 25.79
C THR A 276 9.74 -0.78 25.80
N ARG A 277 9.38 -2.00 25.35
CA ARG A 277 8.00 -2.49 25.31
C ARG A 277 7.41 -2.88 26.68
N ARG A 278 8.25 -3.15 27.66
CA ARG A 278 7.86 -3.74 28.96
C ARG A 278 7.57 -2.72 30.07
N SER A 279 7.62 -1.43 29.76
CA SER A 279 7.44 -0.38 30.76
C SER A 279 6.06 0.30 30.66
#